data_7258a2c0de93778d20bc5a5b626a49ac
#
_entry.id   7258a2c0de93778d20bc5a5b626a49ac
#
_cell.length_a   1.000
_cell.length_b   1.000
_cell.length_c   1.000
_cell.angle_alpha   90.00
_cell.angle_beta   90.00
_cell.angle_gamma   90.00
#
_symmetry.space_group_name_H-M   'P 1'
#
loop_
_entity.id
_entity.type
_entity.pdbx_description
1 polymer ?
#
loop_
_entity_poly.entity_id
_entity_poly.type
_entity_poly.pdbx_seq_one_letter_code
_entity_poly.pdbx_strand_id
1 'polypeptide(L)'
;MLALQTANYEHPMDEQSGKHREGEAPRKDGATVISLVQRGNLKSLESTLRKQWRLGQNIVLCWSADERGLLVLFVPHYFLGNYCAHPGDDGSDNEHFVRELISGSRRKSREDLFAIAARLDVAPSFIKLETALAEEPAVQGAVEQLIKRYGISYVDCRGVLLFDIAEFSLFTPFEQASQLNSLSYSMNSAYNKLQGKGVDINFARTTTGDGYYVWNRDNSPTANQDLFTFLLLVVADNAVARAASRGNTVPVIRCAYHAGSHYELYQAEGVNPTVFSYIVGDVTIDLARMVDLARPHQVLVGNFSAQVRRDDGSVESMRAPAFVKHCSRALGTVEGIQLSGKSIVSMRCGLTGENEVGERRAARRFRVIDKHGLSRTAYNLELDIEFADGALKLGLEGANLDFDEEADDMAPDARQQPAASIDKSIEDLASLLRNLPRDRGPKE
;
A
#
# COMPACT_ATOMS: atom_id res chain seq x y z
N MET A 1 -33.11 24.92 15.57
CA MET A 1 -33.18 24.76 17.04
C MET A 1 -33.62 23.33 17.32
N LEU A 2 -32.70 22.39 17.41
CA LEU A 2 -32.93 20.99 17.83
C LEU A 2 -31.67 20.52 18.55
N ALA A 3 -31.85 20.26 19.83
CA ALA A 3 -30.82 19.93 20.79
C ALA A 3 -30.31 18.49 20.58
N LEU A 4 -29.00 18.35 20.57
CA LEU A 4 -28.33 17.06 20.65
C LEU A 4 -28.27 16.64 22.13
N GLN A 5 -28.98 15.56 22.45
CA GLN A 5 -28.86 14.87 23.73
C GLN A 5 -27.66 13.92 23.68
N THR A 6 -26.69 14.19 24.52
CA THR A 6 -25.59 13.26 24.84
C THR A 6 -26.11 12.25 25.87
N ALA A 7 -26.09 10.97 25.52
CA ALA A 7 -26.38 9.88 26.44
C ALA A 7 -25.09 9.45 27.15
N ASN A 8 -25.04 9.72 28.45
CA ASN A 8 -24.07 9.12 29.38
C ASN A 8 -24.52 7.68 29.69
N TYR A 9 -23.64 6.71 29.48
CA TYR A 9 -23.80 5.37 30.05
C TYR A 9 -22.95 5.26 31.31
N GLU A 10 -23.58 5.33 32.47
CA GLU A 10 -23.02 4.87 33.75
C GLU A 10 -23.26 3.36 33.89
N HIS A 11 -22.20 2.63 34.22
CA HIS A 11 -22.28 1.25 34.66
C HIS A 11 -22.41 1.19 36.20
N PRO A 12 -23.31 0.37 36.75
CA PRO A 12 -23.36 0.15 38.19
C PRO A 12 -22.29 -0.85 38.63
N MET A 13 -21.63 -0.52 39.73
CA MET A 13 -20.76 -1.38 40.51
C MET A 13 -21.58 -2.43 41.25
N ASP A 14 -21.28 -3.71 41.09
CA ASP A 14 -21.69 -4.75 42.01
C ASP A 14 -20.46 -5.35 42.71
N GLU A 15 -20.40 -5.14 43.99
CA GLU A 15 -19.54 -5.86 44.94
C GLU A 15 -20.14 -7.24 45.19
N GLN A 16 -19.35 -8.32 44.99
CA GLN A 16 -19.36 -9.48 45.92
C GLN A 16 -18.24 -10.48 45.70
N SER A 17 -17.45 -10.57 46.78
CA SER A 17 -16.87 -11.75 47.42
C SER A 17 -16.08 -12.80 46.60
N GLY A 18 -14.85 -12.94 47.08
CA GLY A 18 -13.77 -13.84 46.73
C GLY A 18 -14.08 -15.35 46.70
N LYS A 19 -13.29 -16.00 45.86
CA LYS A 19 -12.77 -17.34 46.09
C LYS A 19 -11.53 -17.58 45.22
N HIS A 20 -10.45 -17.99 45.86
CA HIS A 20 -9.21 -18.49 45.27
C HIS A 20 -9.48 -19.56 44.19
N ARG A 21 -8.83 -19.39 43.02
CA ARG A 21 -8.45 -20.50 42.17
C ARG A 21 -7.09 -20.19 41.54
N GLU A 22 -6.11 -21.00 41.91
CA GLU A 22 -4.80 -21.15 41.31
C GLU A 22 -4.96 -21.65 39.85
N GLY A 23 -4.09 -21.18 38.97
CA GLY A 23 -3.94 -21.75 37.63
C GLY A 23 -4.06 -20.72 36.49
N GLU A 24 -3.31 -19.63 36.53
CA GLU A 24 -3.15 -18.79 35.33
C GLU A 24 -2.01 -19.33 34.45
N ALA A 25 -2.39 -19.77 33.24
CA ALA A 25 -1.44 -19.98 32.17
C ALA A 25 -0.81 -18.64 31.76
N PRO A 26 0.47 -18.59 31.35
CA PRO A 26 1.13 -17.33 31.04
C PRO A 26 0.48 -16.67 29.83
N ARG A 27 -0.07 -15.49 30.04
CA ARG A 27 -0.50 -14.59 28.94
C ARG A 27 0.73 -14.20 28.12
N LYS A 28 0.72 -14.58 26.84
CA LYS A 28 1.64 -14.04 25.83
C LYS A 28 1.19 -12.64 25.46
N ASP A 29 1.51 -11.65 26.25
CA ASP A 29 1.42 -10.23 25.91
C ASP A 29 2.62 -9.50 26.48
N GLY A 30 3.79 -9.74 25.88
CA GLY A 30 4.97 -8.91 26.05
C GLY A 30 4.93 -7.65 25.17
N ALA A 31 3.85 -6.88 25.20
CA ALA A 31 3.89 -5.51 24.69
C ALA A 31 4.82 -4.71 25.61
N THR A 32 6.06 -4.52 25.18
CA THR A 32 7.05 -3.74 25.91
C THR A 32 6.54 -2.31 26.04
N VAL A 33 6.07 -1.95 27.22
CA VAL A 33 5.45 -0.64 27.47
C VAL A 33 6.56 0.43 27.48
N ILE A 34 6.55 1.31 26.48
CA ILE A 34 7.47 2.45 26.40
C ILE A 34 7.27 3.32 27.66
N SER A 35 8.34 3.61 28.39
CA SER A 35 8.32 4.41 29.61
C SER A 35 7.80 5.84 29.36
N LEU A 36 7.29 6.50 30.39
CA LEU A 36 6.79 7.89 30.30
C LEU A 36 7.89 8.85 29.84
N VAL A 37 9.12 8.65 30.28
CA VAL A 37 10.28 9.47 29.87
C VAL A 37 10.53 9.31 28.37
N GLN A 38 10.55 8.08 27.86
CA GLN A 38 10.75 7.83 26.43
C GLN A 38 9.57 8.32 25.57
N ARG A 39 8.34 8.27 26.10
CA ARG A 39 7.18 8.92 25.43
C ARG A 39 7.35 10.44 25.35
N GLY A 40 7.91 11.07 26.39
CA GLY A 40 8.29 12.49 26.39
C GLY A 40 9.32 12.81 25.29
N ASN A 41 10.36 12.00 25.19
CA ASN A 41 11.37 12.10 24.13
C ASN A 41 10.75 11.98 22.72
N LEU A 42 9.89 10.98 22.49
CA LEU A 42 9.20 10.79 21.21
C LEU A 42 8.34 12.00 20.83
N LYS A 43 7.62 12.57 21.80
CA LYS A 43 6.80 13.78 21.58
C LYS A 43 7.66 15.00 21.25
N SER A 44 8.80 15.18 21.93
CA SER A 44 9.77 16.24 21.65
C SER A 44 10.38 16.09 20.26
N LEU A 45 10.78 14.87 19.91
CA LEU A 45 11.29 14.52 18.58
C LEU A 45 10.26 14.85 17.50
N GLU A 46 9.01 14.40 17.65
CA GLU A 46 7.94 14.67 16.69
C GLU A 46 7.71 16.17 16.49
N SER A 47 7.68 16.94 17.59
CA SER A 47 7.54 18.39 17.52
C SER A 47 8.66 19.06 16.72
N THR A 48 9.90 18.57 16.90
CA THR A 48 11.08 19.12 16.20
C THR A 48 11.07 18.72 14.72
N LEU A 49 10.79 17.46 14.40
CA LEU A 49 10.68 16.97 13.01
C LEU A 49 9.59 17.74 12.26
N ARG A 50 8.43 17.97 12.88
CA ARG A 50 7.34 18.75 12.29
C ARG A 50 7.73 20.18 11.95
N LYS A 51 8.51 20.85 12.81
CA LYS A 51 9.01 22.20 12.56
C LYS A 51 9.97 22.24 11.36
N GLN A 52 10.85 21.24 11.22
CA GLN A 52 11.81 21.14 10.14
C GLN A 52 11.15 20.72 8.81
N TRP A 53 10.13 19.88 8.89
CA TRP A 53 9.41 19.38 7.72
C TRP A 53 8.57 20.48 7.03
N ARG A 54 7.95 21.41 7.78
CA ARG A 54 7.20 22.58 7.28
C ARG A 54 6.46 22.36 5.97
N LEU A 55 5.44 21.47 5.97
CA LEU A 55 4.65 21.15 4.79
C LEU A 55 5.48 20.55 3.62
N GLY A 56 6.39 19.64 3.94
CA GLY A 56 7.21 18.93 2.96
C GLY A 56 8.41 19.72 2.45
N GLN A 57 8.81 20.79 3.15
CA GLN A 57 10.00 21.55 2.79
C GLN A 57 11.28 20.70 2.88
N ASN A 58 11.40 19.90 3.93
CA ASN A 58 12.52 18.99 4.17
C ASN A 58 12.04 17.57 4.41
N ILE A 59 12.86 16.59 4.03
CA ILE A 59 12.65 15.17 4.34
C ILE A 59 13.83 14.63 5.13
N VAL A 60 13.56 13.61 5.94
CA VAL A 60 14.59 12.88 6.70
C VAL A 60 15.08 11.69 5.89
N LEU A 61 16.39 11.58 5.69
CA LEU A 61 17.00 10.43 5.01
C LEU A 61 17.41 9.34 5.99
N CYS A 62 18.15 9.69 7.04
CA CYS A 62 18.62 8.75 8.05
C CYS A 62 18.89 9.45 9.38
N TRP A 63 19.11 8.64 10.41
CA TRP A 63 19.39 9.10 11.76
C TRP A 63 20.36 8.18 12.48
N SER A 64 21.06 8.71 13.48
CA SER A 64 21.90 7.98 14.40
C SER A 64 21.62 8.42 15.83
N ALA A 65 21.55 7.47 16.78
CA ALA A 65 21.38 7.80 18.18
C ALA A 65 22.66 8.46 18.74
N ASP A 66 22.48 9.37 19.71
CA ASP A 66 23.52 10.05 20.42
C ASP A 66 23.18 10.07 21.92
N GLU A 67 24.17 10.30 22.79
CA GLU A 67 23.98 10.33 24.25
C GLU A 67 22.94 11.35 24.71
N ARG A 68 22.72 12.42 23.97
CA ARG A 68 21.81 13.53 24.30
C ARG A 68 20.74 13.81 23.25
N GLY A 69 20.52 12.86 22.33
CA GLY A 69 19.55 13.07 21.28
C GLY A 69 19.79 12.22 20.05
N LEU A 70 19.61 12.82 18.88
CA LEU A 70 19.82 12.17 17.58
C LEU A 70 20.58 13.09 16.62
N LEU A 71 21.47 12.50 15.86
CA LEU A 71 21.94 13.08 14.60
C LEU A 71 20.94 12.70 13.51
N VAL A 72 20.54 13.68 12.72
CA VAL A 72 19.54 13.49 11.65
C VAL A 72 20.03 14.16 10.38
N LEU A 73 19.89 13.47 9.27
CA LEU A 73 20.20 14.02 7.96
C LEU A 73 18.92 14.50 7.27
N PHE A 74 18.76 15.82 7.18
CA PHE A 74 17.67 16.48 6.47
C PHE A 74 18.12 16.93 5.09
N VAL A 75 17.25 16.78 4.10
CA VAL A 75 17.43 17.37 2.78
C VAL A 75 16.13 18.03 2.31
N PRO A 76 16.19 19.10 1.48
CA PRO A 76 15.01 19.63 0.83
C PRO A 76 14.31 18.56 -0.02
N HIS A 77 13.00 18.60 -0.14
CA HIS A 77 12.22 17.58 -0.87
C HIS A 77 12.65 17.39 -2.32
N TYR A 78 13.10 18.44 -2.99
CA TYR A 78 13.59 18.42 -4.38
C TYR A 78 15.04 17.92 -4.52
N PHE A 79 15.76 17.80 -3.41
CA PHE A 79 17.20 17.48 -3.40
C PHE A 79 17.47 16.11 -4.05
N LEU A 80 16.69 15.10 -3.71
CA LEU A 80 16.92 13.75 -4.22
C LEU A 80 16.78 13.67 -5.74
N GLY A 81 15.80 14.35 -6.32
CA GLY A 81 15.63 14.43 -7.77
C GLY A 81 16.82 15.10 -8.45
N ASN A 82 17.30 16.21 -7.89
CA ASN A 82 18.47 16.91 -8.43
C ASN A 82 19.75 16.05 -8.28
N TYR A 83 19.94 15.39 -7.15
CA TYR A 83 21.09 14.52 -6.90
C TYR A 83 21.10 13.31 -7.84
N CYS A 84 19.94 12.68 -8.07
CA CYS A 84 19.82 11.54 -8.98
C CYS A 84 19.94 11.92 -10.46
N ALA A 85 19.67 13.18 -10.82
CA ALA A 85 19.82 13.67 -12.19
C ALA A 85 21.29 13.82 -12.65
N HIS A 86 22.24 13.80 -11.71
CA HIS A 86 23.66 13.90 -12.01
C HIS A 86 24.36 12.55 -11.73
N PRO A 87 25.23 12.08 -12.63
CA PRO A 87 26.06 10.90 -12.36
C PRO A 87 26.98 11.18 -11.17
N GLY A 88 27.24 10.15 -10.33
CA GLY A 88 28.22 10.26 -9.25
C GLY A 88 29.64 10.41 -9.80
N ASP A 89 30.51 11.06 -9.03
CA ASP A 89 31.93 11.30 -9.41
C ASP A 89 32.71 9.98 -9.58
N ASP A 90 32.31 8.92 -8.89
CA ASP A 90 32.89 7.58 -8.98
C ASP A 90 32.25 6.71 -10.07
N GLY A 91 31.35 7.25 -10.89
CA GLY A 91 30.57 6.52 -11.88
C GLY A 91 29.46 5.68 -11.26
N SER A 92 29.19 5.79 -9.95
CA SER A 92 28.10 5.07 -9.29
C SER A 92 26.74 5.63 -9.69
N ASP A 93 25.74 4.75 -9.67
CA ASP A 93 24.35 5.14 -9.88
C ASP A 93 23.78 5.81 -8.61
N ASN A 94 23.66 7.14 -8.66
CA ASN A 94 23.11 7.92 -7.55
C ASN A 94 21.68 7.52 -7.20
N GLU A 95 20.89 7.13 -8.19
CA GLU A 95 19.51 6.65 -7.95
C GLU A 95 19.52 5.34 -7.16
N HIS A 96 20.43 4.41 -7.50
CA HIS A 96 20.57 3.15 -6.79
C HIS A 96 20.97 3.39 -5.33
N PHE A 97 21.97 4.25 -5.09
CA PHE A 97 22.39 4.62 -3.73
C PHE A 97 21.23 5.23 -2.91
N VAL A 98 20.48 6.17 -3.50
CA VAL A 98 19.33 6.76 -2.81
C VAL A 98 18.26 5.72 -2.52
N ARG A 99 17.95 4.85 -3.47
CA ARG A 99 16.98 3.75 -3.26
C ARG A 99 17.40 2.84 -2.11
N GLU A 100 18.65 2.41 -2.05
CA GLU A 100 19.16 1.62 -0.94
C GLU A 100 19.03 2.35 0.40
N LEU A 101 19.39 3.65 0.42
CA LEU A 101 19.30 4.47 1.62
C LEU A 101 17.87 4.56 2.15
N ILE A 102 16.88 4.68 1.27
CA ILE A 102 15.48 4.89 1.64
C ILE A 102 14.61 3.61 1.63
N SER A 103 15.17 2.44 1.32
CA SER A 103 14.46 1.16 1.34
C SER A 103 14.46 0.48 2.71
N GLY A 104 15.56 0.60 3.45
CA GLY A 104 15.80 -0.13 4.69
C GLY A 104 15.54 0.68 5.96
N SER A 105 16.23 0.27 7.03
CA SER A 105 16.25 1.03 8.28
C SER A 105 16.91 2.38 8.09
N ARG A 106 16.29 3.39 8.66
CA ARG A 106 16.80 4.77 8.68
C ARG A 106 17.88 4.96 9.75
N ARG A 107 17.91 4.06 10.72
CA ARG A 107 18.96 4.06 11.73
C ARG A 107 20.28 3.63 11.10
N LYS A 108 21.31 4.43 11.30
CA LYS A 108 22.69 4.19 10.83
C LYS A 108 23.65 4.28 12.01
N SER A 109 24.84 3.71 11.87
CA SER A 109 25.93 4.02 12.76
C SER A 109 26.31 5.51 12.62
N ARG A 110 27.04 6.05 13.59
CA ARG A 110 27.52 7.44 13.49
C ARG A 110 28.47 7.61 12.29
N GLU A 111 29.34 6.64 12.09
CA GLU A 111 30.32 6.62 10.98
C GLU A 111 29.59 6.58 9.63
N ASP A 112 28.61 5.68 9.46
CA ASP A 112 27.83 5.57 8.22
C ASP A 112 27.05 6.84 7.94
N LEU A 113 26.45 7.47 8.97
CA LEU A 113 25.70 8.71 8.81
C LEU A 113 26.60 9.83 8.28
N PHE A 114 27.83 9.97 8.82
CA PHE A 114 28.78 10.97 8.32
C PHE A 114 29.31 10.65 6.92
N ALA A 115 29.51 9.37 6.59
CA ALA A 115 29.88 8.95 5.24
C ALA A 115 28.77 9.29 4.22
N ILE A 116 27.52 9.02 4.57
CA ILE A 116 26.35 9.39 3.75
C ILE A 116 26.25 10.92 3.61
N ALA A 117 26.43 11.64 4.72
CA ALA A 117 26.41 13.11 4.73
C ALA A 117 27.49 13.72 3.81
N ALA A 118 28.70 13.18 3.86
CA ALA A 118 29.81 13.59 3.01
C ALA A 118 29.54 13.29 1.53
N ARG A 119 29.00 12.10 1.20
CA ARG A 119 28.62 11.74 -0.18
C ARG A 119 27.55 12.65 -0.76
N LEU A 120 26.57 13.06 0.07
CA LEU A 120 25.49 13.93 -0.34
C LEU A 120 25.81 15.42 -0.25
N ASP A 121 27.00 15.79 0.28
CA ASP A 121 27.39 17.16 0.60
C ASP A 121 26.36 17.89 1.49
N VAL A 122 25.87 17.20 2.52
CA VAL A 122 24.84 17.71 3.45
C VAL A 122 25.31 17.58 4.88
N ALA A 123 25.22 18.65 5.68
CA ALA A 123 25.59 18.63 7.08
C ALA A 123 24.50 17.97 7.94
N PRO A 124 24.87 17.02 8.84
CA PRO A 124 23.95 16.47 9.81
C PRO A 124 23.45 17.54 10.79
N SER A 125 22.19 17.43 11.19
CA SER A 125 21.57 18.25 12.22
C SER A 125 21.45 17.48 13.53
N PHE A 126 21.63 18.13 14.68
CA PHE A 126 21.47 17.50 15.98
C PHE A 126 20.11 17.89 16.59
N ILE A 127 19.32 16.89 16.95
CA ILE A 127 18.08 17.05 17.71
C ILE A 127 18.33 16.67 19.16
N LYS A 128 18.31 17.67 20.05
CA LYS A 128 18.49 17.45 21.50
C LYS A 128 17.21 16.87 22.10
N LEU A 129 17.36 15.85 22.92
CA LEU A 129 16.31 15.26 23.75
C LEU A 129 16.63 15.50 25.25
N GLU A 130 15.63 15.31 26.12
CA GLU A 130 15.82 15.48 27.57
C GLU A 130 16.72 14.37 28.15
N THR A 131 16.57 13.15 27.63
CA THR A 131 17.37 11.99 28.02
C THR A 131 17.78 11.21 26.77
N ALA A 132 18.78 10.32 26.91
CA ALA A 132 19.14 9.39 25.84
C ALA A 132 17.95 8.52 25.42
N LEU A 133 17.91 8.14 24.14
CA LEU A 133 16.96 7.14 23.66
C LEU A 133 17.36 5.76 24.21
N ALA A 134 16.39 5.05 24.75
CA ALA A 134 16.63 3.68 25.20
C ALA A 134 16.88 2.74 24.00
N GLU A 135 17.77 1.79 24.19
CA GLU A 135 18.11 0.76 23.16
C GLU A 135 17.04 -0.34 23.05
N GLU A 136 15.94 -0.22 23.79
CA GLU A 136 14.80 -1.14 23.74
C GLU A 136 14.19 -1.17 22.33
N PRO A 137 13.91 -2.38 21.76
CA PRO A 137 13.36 -2.51 20.41
C PRO A 137 12.06 -1.70 20.18
N ALA A 138 11.21 -1.59 21.22
CA ALA A 138 9.97 -0.82 21.14
C ALA A 138 10.23 0.69 20.97
N VAL A 139 11.22 1.25 21.67
CA VAL A 139 11.60 2.66 21.56
C VAL A 139 12.24 2.91 20.19
N GLN A 140 13.17 2.07 19.79
CA GLN A 140 13.86 2.19 18.51
C GLN A 140 12.88 2.06 17.33
N GLY A 141 11.95 1.11 17.41
CA GLY A 141 10.88 0.95 16.43
C GLY A 141 9.96 2.18 16.35
N ALA A 142 9.61 2.78 17.50
CA ALA A 142 8.80 3.99 17.54
C ALA A 142 9.52 5.21 16.92
N VAL A 143 10.83 5.36 17.18
CA VAL A 143 11.66 6.40 16.53
C VAL A 143 11.73 6.19 15.02
N GLU A 144 11.98 4.95 14.58
CA GLU A 144 12.03 4.60 13.16
C GLU A 144 10.72 4.91 12.44
N GLN A 145 9.58 4.53 13.03
CA GLN A 145 8.26 4.83 12.50
C GLN A 145 7.98 6.35 12.45
N LEU A 146 8.41 7.06 13.47
CA LEU A 146 8.26 8.51 13.52
C LEU A 146 9.08 9.19 12.42
N ILE A 147 10.33 8.81 12.26
CA ILE A 147 11.24 9.35 11.24
C ILE A 147 10.73 9.06 9.82
N LYS A 148 10.25 7.85 9.57
CA LYS A 148 9.66 7.49 8.27
C LYS A 148 8.51 8.40 7.85
N ARG A 149 7.72 8.93 8.79
CA ARG A 149 6.63 9.88 8.50
C ARG A 149 7.11 11.22 7.92
N TYR A 150 8.35 11.56 8.16
CA TYR A 150 8.99 12.80 7.66
C TYR A 150 10.00 12.53 6.54
N GLY A 151 9.93 11.35 5.93
CA GLY A 151 10.80 10.91 4.86
C GLY A 151 10.02 10.38 3.66
N ILE A 152 10.77 9.85 2.70
CA ILE A 152 10.25 9.08 1.56
C ILE A 152 10.79 7.67 1.72
N SER A 153 9.96 6.65 1.58
CA SER A 153 10.40 5.24 1.61
C SER A 153 10.26 4.64 0.21
N TYR A 154 11.25 3.89 -0.22
CA TYR A 154 11.16 3.07 -1.42
C TYR A 154 10.84 1.63 -1.02
N VAL A 155 9.92 1.01 -1.72
CA VAL A 155 9.55 -0.39 -1.57
C VAL A 155 9.71 -1.06 -2.93
N ASP A 156 10.60 -2.05 -2.98
CA ASP A 156 10.95 -2.72 -4.24
C ASP A 156 9.80 -3.57 -4.78
N CYS A 157 9.15 -4.35 -3.92
CA CYS A 157 8.02 -5.19 -4.31
C CYS A 157 7.00 -5.29 -3.19
N ARG A 158 5.81 -4.79 -3.44
CA ARG A 158 4.65 -4.92 -2.54
C ARG A 158 3.38 -5.10 -3.34
N GLY A 159 2.48 -5.95 -2.85
CA GLY A 159 1.12 -6.06 -3.36
C GLY A 159 0.33 -4.79 -3.09
N VAL A 160 -0.38 -4.35 -4.11
CA VAL A 160 -1.28 -3.19 -4.06
C VAL A 160 -2.57 -3.57 -4.76
N LEU A 161 -3.68 -3.08 -4.21
CA LEU A 161 -5.02 -3.19 -4.78
C LEU A 161 -5.47 -1.84 -5.31
N LEU A 162 -6.26 -1.86 -6.36
CA LEU A 162 -7.09 -0.73 -6.76
C LEU A 162 -8.53 -1.22 -6.86
N PHE A 163 -9.40 -0.61 -6.06
CA PHE A 163 -10.85 -0.71 -6.20
C PHE A 163 -11.37 0.55 -6.87
N ASP A 164 -12.23 0.38 -7.85
CA ASP A 164 -12.85 1.45 -8.61
C ASP A 164 -14.35 1.19 -8.74
N ILE A 165 -15.17 2.22 -8.59
CA ILE A 165 -16.61 2.14 -8.69
C ILE A 165 -17.02 2.39 -10.15
N ALA A 166 -17.60 1.38 -10.78
CA ALA A 166 -18.01 1.46 -12.16
C ALA A 166 -19.09 2.55 -12.34
N GLU A 167 -18.93 3.35 -13.40
CA GLU A 167 -19.89 4.40 -13.79
C GLU A 167 -20.16 5.46 -12.71
N PHE A 168 -19.19 5.69 -11.80
CA PHE A 168 -19.34 6.56 -10.63
C PHE A 168 -19.89 7.96 -10.96
N SER A 169 -19.46 8.54 -12.07
CA SER A 169 -19.88 9.89 -12.49
C SER A 169 -21.34 9.98 -12.91
N LEU A 170 -22.02 8.86 -13.16
CA LEU A 170 -23.45 8.83 -13.54
C LEU A 170 -24.39 8.91 -12.34
N PHE A 171 -23.87 8.73 -11.13
CA PHE A 171 -24.65 8.75 -9.89
C PHE A 171 -24.76 10.16 -9.31
N THR A 172 -25.82 10.39 -8.54
CA THR A 172 -25.99 11.63 -7.79
C THR A 172 -24.93 11.76 -6.69
N PRO A 173 -24.57 12.97 -6.24
CA PRO A 173 -23.57 13.14 -5.16
C PRO A 173 -23.89 12.37 -3.87
N PHE A 174 -25.18 12.20 -3.56
CA PHE A 174 -25.60 11.40 -2.40
C PHE A 174 -25.32 9.90 -2.61
N GLU A 175 -25.62 9.37 -3.79
CA GLU A 175 -25.33 7.98 -4.16
C GLU A 175 -23.82 7.74 -4.20
N GLN A 176 -23.04 8.67 -4.78
CA GLN A 176 -21.58 8.62 -4.80
C GLN A 176 -20.99 8.51 -3.39
N ALA A 177 -21.43 9.37 -2.47
CA ALA A 177 -21.01 9.31 -1.07
C ALA A 177 -21.41 7.99 -0.38
N SER A 178 -22.64 7.50 -0.67
CA SER A 178 -23.13 6.22 -0.12
C SER A 178 -22.35 5.03 -0.64
N GLN A 179 -21.99 5.02 -1.92
CA GLN A 179 -21.20 3.96 -2.56
C GLN A 179 -19.76 3.89 -2.00
N LEU A 180 -19.09 5.04 -1.85
CA LEU A 180 -17.77 5.11 -1.24
C LEU A 180 -17.78 4.63 0.23
N ASN A 181 -18.82 5.02 0.99
CA ASN A 181 -19.00 4.53 2.36
C ASN A 181 -19.24 3.02 2.40
N SER A 182 -20.07 2.50 1.49
CA SER A 182 -20.35 1.06 1.40
C SER A 182 -19.07 0.26 1.08
N LEU A 183 -18.26 0.72 0.12
CA LEU A 183 -16.98 0.09 -0.19
C LEU A 183 -16.01 0.15 1.01
N SER A 184 -15.94 1.29 1.71
CA SER A 184 -15.17 1.41 2.95
C SER A 184 -15.65 0.46 4.02
N TYR A 185 -16.96 0.25 4.14
CA TYR A 185 -17.56 -0.72 5.07
C TYR A 185 -17.15 -2.13 4.72
N SER A 186 -17.22 -2.55 3.45
CA SER A 186 -16.78 -3.88 3.00
C SER A 186 -15.30 -4.12 3.30
N MET A 187 -14.44 -3.12 3.11
CA MET A 187 -13.03 -3.21 3.50
C MET A 187 -12.83 -3.41 5.01
N ASN A 188 -13.51 -2.63 5.85
CA ASN A 188 -13.42 -2.76 7.30
C ASN A 188 -14.03 -4.10 7.79
N SER A 189 -15.11 -4.55 7.16
CA SER A 189 -15.76 -5.84 7.42
C SER A 189 -14.80 -7.00 7.13
N ALA A 190 -14.17 -7.00 5.95
CA ALA A 190 -13.19 -8.00 5.56
C ALA A 190 -11.97 -8.02 6.52
N TYR A 191 -11.46 -6.85 6.87
CA TYR A 191 -10.37 -6.71 7.84
C TYR A 191 -10.70 -7.36 9.19
N ASN A 192 -11.83 -6.98 9.80
CA ASN A 192 -12.22 -7.50 11.10
C ASN A 192 -12.44 -9.02 11.08
N LYS A 193 -13.01 -9.54 9.99
CA LYS A 193 -13.24 -10.98 9.80
C LYS A 193 -11.94 -11.76 9.68
N LEU A 194 -10.97 -11.25 8.93
CA LEU A 194 -9.63 -11.85 8.78
C LEU A 194 -8.84 -11.79 10.09
N GLN A 195 -8.91 -10.67 10.82
CA GLN A 195 -8.29 -10.55 12.14
C GLN A 195 -8.85 -11.60 13.11
N GLY A 196 -10.18 -11.86 13.08
CA GLY A 196 -10.82 -12.93 13.85
C GLY A 196 -10.36 -14.35 13.46
N LYS A 197 -9.71 -14.52 12.32
CA LYS A 197 -9.09 -15.76 11.84
C LYS A 197 -7.57 -15.81 12.06
N GLY A 198 -7.01 -14.83 12.74
CA GLY A 198 -5.56 -14.74 12.99
C GLY A 198 -4.74 -14.22 11.83
N VAL A 199 -5.39 -13.67 10.79
CA VAL A 199 -4.72 -12.97 9.68
C VAL A 199 -4.66 -11.49 10.01
N ASP A 200 -3.47 -11.01 10.33
CA ASP A 200 -3.24 -9.60 10.69
C ASP A 200 -2.76 -8.80 9.47
N ILE A 201 -3.57 -7.84 9.06
CA ILE A 201 -3.29 -6.99 7.91
C ILE A 201 -3.24 -5.54 8.38
N ASN A 202 -2.04 -4.97 8.37
CA ASN A 202 -1.87 -3.53 8.63
C ASN A 202 -2.10 -2.74 7.33
N PHE A 203 -3.35 -2.69 6.86
CA PHE A 203 -3.62 -2.03 5.60
C PHE A 203 -3.66 -0.51 5.70
N ALA A 204 -3.16 0.13 4.64
CA ALA A 204 -3.31 1.54 4.37
C ALA A 204 -4.17 1.73 3.11
N ARG A 205 -4.80 2.90 2.99
CA ARG A 205 -5.55 3.26 1.80
C ARG A 205 -5.45 4.74 1.48
N THR A 206 -5.57 5.06 0.20
CA THR A 206 -5.76 6.43 -0.28
C THR A 206 -6.88 6.45 -1.33
N THR A 207 -7.68 7.51 -1.35
CA THR A 207 -8.78 7.63 -2.32
C THR A 207 -8.26 8.08 -3.68
N THR A 208 -8.90 7.58 -4.75
CA THR A 208 -8.73 8.05 -6.12
C THR A 208 -9.83 9.05 -6.54
N GLY A 209 -10.82 9.26 -5.68
CA GLY A 209 -12.03 10.03 -5.97
C GLY A 209 -13.24 9.11 -6.16
N ASP A 210 -13.13 8.09 -6.97
CA ASP A 210 -14.14 7.07 -7.29
C ASP A 210 -13.78 5.68 -6.78
N GLY A 211 -12.69 5.58 -5.98
CA GLY A 211 -12.20 4.31 -5.45
C GLY A 211 -11.08 4.47 -4.45
N TYR A 212 -10.31 3.40 -4.29
CA TYR A 212 -9.22 3.34 -3.31
C TYR A 212 -8.06 2.50 -3.80
N TYR A 213 -6.83 3.05 -3.71
CA TYR A 213 -5.64 2.22 -3.58
C TYR A 213 -5.56 1.67 -2.16
N VAL A 214 -5.22 0.39 -2.04
CA VAL A 214 -5.04 -0.29 -0.74
C VAL A 214 -3.76 -1.12 -0.77
N TRP A 215 -2.96 -1.05 0.30
CA TRP A 215 -1.73 -1.84 0.44
C TRP A 215 -1.52 -2.27 1.89
N ASN A 216 -0.78 -3.34 2.10
CA ASN A 216 -0.35 -3.74 3.42
C ASN A 216 0.95 -2.99 3.77
N ARG A 217 1.01 -2.33 4.95
CA ARG A 217 2.24 -1.66 5.42
C ARG A 217 3.34 -2.66 5.78
N ASP A 218 2.96 -3.89 6.11
CA ASP A 218 3.92 -4.93 6.40
C ASP A 218 4.61 -5.42 5.12
N ASN A 219 5.88 -5.79 5.27
CA ASN A 219 6.73 -6.32 4.20
C ASN A 219 7.13 -7.77 4.49
N SER A 220 6.36 -8.49 5.32
CA SER A 220 6.61 -9.92 5.56
C SER A 220 6.35 -10.74 4.29
N PRO A 221 6.95 -11.91 4.15
CA PRO A 221 6.70 -12.79 3.01
C PRO A 221 5.23 -13.25 2.86
N THR A 222 4.40 -13.12 3.91
CA THR A 222 2.96 -13.41 3.88
C THR A 222 2.11 -12.19 3.51
N ALA A 223 2.66 -10.98 3.65
CA ALA A 223 1.91 -9.72 3.49
C ALA A 223 1.18 -9.59 2.14
N ASN A 224 1.80 -10.09 1.06
CA ASN A 224 1.21 -10.06 -0.28
C ASN A 224 0.05 -11.06 -0.40
N GLN A 225 0.18 -12.26 0.19
CA GLN A 225 -0.87 -13.27 0.24
C GLN A 225 -2.04 -12.82 1.10
N ASP A 226 -1.77 -12.24 2.27
CA ASP A 226 -2.78 -11.73 3.19
C ASP A 226 -3.60 -10.61 2.52
N LEU A 227 -2.94 -9.70 1.81
CA LEU A 227 -3.61 -8.65 1.05
C LEU A 227 -4.44 -9.21 -0.11
N PHE A 228 -3.97 -10.26 -0.78
CA PHE A 228 -4.74 -10.93 -1.84
C PHE A 228 -5.99 -11.60 -1.26
N THR A 229 -5.89 -12.28 -0.13
CA THR A 229 -7.04 -12.86 0.59
C THR A 229 -8.03 -11.78 1.02
N PHE A 230 -7.53 -10.63 1.47
CA PHE A 230 -8.35 -9.46 1.78
C PHE A 230 -9.13 -8.97 0.56
N LEU A 231 -8.49 -8.85 -0.63
CA LEU A 231 -9.17 -8.50 -1.87
C LEU A 231 -10.39 -9.41 -2.12
N LEU A 232 -10.16 -10.73 -2.09
CA LEU A 232 -11.21 -11.70 -2.38
C LEU A 232 -12.39 -11.57 -1.41
N LEU A 233 -12.10 -11.35 -0.14
CA LEU A 233 -13.14 -11.19 0.87
C LEU A 233 -13.90 -9.86 0.73
N VAL A 234 -13.23 -8.75 0.35
CA VAL A 234 -13.90 -7.46 0.06
C VAL A 234 -14.83 -7.60 -1.14
N VAL A 235 -14.38 -8.25 -2.22
CA VAL A 235 -15.21 -8.49 -3.43
C VAL A 235 -16.43 -9.34 -3.07
N ALA A 236 -16.25 -10.38 -2.27
CA ALA A 236 -17.34 -11.25 -1.80
C ALA A 236 -18.34 -10.50 -0.90
N ASP A 237 -17.84 -9.74 0.09
CA ASP A 237 -18.67 -8.96 1.02
C ASP A 237 -19.50 -7.90 0.27
N ASN A 238 -18.87 -7.18 -0.66
CA ASN A 238 -19.55 -6.18 -1.50
C ASN A 238 -20.63 -6.82 -2.39
N ALA A 239 -20.34 -7.97 -3.00
CA ALA A 239 -21.30 -8.66 -3.86
C ALA A 239 -22.54 -9.15 -3.08
N VAL A 240 -22.34 -9.72 -1.89
CA VAL A 240 -23.45 -10.16 -1.01
C VAL A 240 -24.24 -8.96 -0.50
N ALA A 241 -23.58 -7.87 -0.10
CA ALA A 241 -24.23 -6.64 0.33
C ALA A 241 -25.05 -6.03 -0.81
N ARG A 242 -24.53 -6.02 -2.04
CA ARG A 242 -25.22 -5.52 -3.22
C ARG A 242 -26.48 -6.34 -3.53
N ALA A 243 -26.41 -7.66 -3.46
CA ALA A 243 -27.56 -8.53 -3.68
C ALA A 243 -28.70 -8.30 -2.66
N ALA A 244 -28.35 -7.85 -1.45
CA ALA A 244 -29.32 -7.51 -0.39
C ALA A 244 -29.78 -6.05 -0.41
N SER A 245 -29.08 -5.17 -1.14
CA SER A 245 -29.35 -3.72 -1.16
C SER A 245 -30.54 -3.35 -2.05
N ARG A 246 -31.11 -2.18 -1.76
CA ARG A 246 -32.09 -1.53 -2.65
C ARG A 246 -31.49 -0.23 -3.19
N GLY A 247 -31.69 0.01 -4.50
CA GLY A 247 -31.15 1.20 -5.18
C GLY A 247 -29.62 1.14 -5.36
N ASN A 248 -28.98 2.28 -5.47
CA ASN A 248 -27.58 2.44 -5.88
C ASN A 248 -26.63 2.75 -4.71
N THR A 249 -26.95 2.27 -3.50
CA THR A 249 -26.14 2.57 -2.31
C THR A 249 -24.93 1.67 -2.14
N VAL A 250 -24.93 0.45 -2.73
CA VAL A 250 -23.79 -0.46 -2.78
C VAL A 250 -23.25 -0.48 -4.21
N PRO A 251 -21.94 -0.19 -4.41
CA PRO A 251 -21.39 -0.03 -5.73
C PRO A 251 -21.25 -1.33 -6.52
N VAL A 252 -21.29 -1.22 -7.83
CA VAL A 252 -20.62 -2.16 -8.72
C VAL A 252 -19.15 -1.78 -8.77
N ILE A 253 -18.28 -2.70 -8.38
CA ILE A 253 -16.85 -2.48 -8.38
C ILE A 253 -16.17 -3.25 -9.52
N ARG A 254 -15.08 -2.69 -9.99
CA ARG A 254 -14.03 -3.35 -10.75
C ARG A 254 -12.74 -3.16 -9.98
N CYS A 255 -11.85 -4.12 -10.01
CA CYS A 255 -10.66 -4.05 -9.20
C CYS A 255 -9.47 -4.77 -9.83
N ALA A 256 -8.28 -4.41 -9.37
CA ALA A 256 -7.07 -5.05 -9.80
C ALA A 256 -6.10 -5.27 -8.63
N TYR A 257 -5.30 -6.33 -8.72
CA TYR A 257 -4.16 -6.63 -7.86
C TYR A 257 -2.89 -6.63 -8.70
N HIS A 258 -1.87 -5.95 -8.22
CA HIS A 258 -0.52 -6.00 -8.79
C HIS A 258 0.53 -5.94 -7.69
N ALA A 259 1.71 -6.52 -7.92
CA ALA A 259 2.86 -6.35 -7.04
C ALA A 259 4.00 -5.68 -7.80
N GLY A 260 4.58 -4.65 -7.21
CA GLY A 260 5.63 -3.87 -7.85
C GLY A 260 6.22 -2.80 -6.94
N SER A 261 7.16 -2.05 -7.52
CA SER A 261 7.87 -1.00 -6.82
C SER A 261 7.08 0.29 -6.70
N HIS A 262 7.29 1.00 -5.60
CA HIS A 262 6.71 2.32 -5.38
C HIS A 262 7.47 3.09 -4.30
N TYR A 263 7.25 4.40 -4.28
CA TYR A 263 7.59 5.27 -3.17
C TYR A 263 6.38 5.43 -2.26
N GLU A 264 6.59 5.33 -0.95
CA GLU A 264 5.60 5.64 0.06
C GLU A 264 5.94 7.00 0.70
N LEU A 265 4.99 7.92 0.63
CA LEU A 265 5.09 9.27 1.13
C LEU A 265 4.03 9.50 2.19
N TYR A 266 4.34 10.37 3.15
CA TYR A 266 3.40 10.76 4.19
C TYR A 266 3.07 12.24 4.03
N GLN A 267 1.79 12.56 4.15
CA GLN A 267 1.31 13.92 4.17
C GLN A 267 0.72 14.22 5.55
N ALA A 268 1.32 15.17 6.24
CA ALA A 268 0.77 15.68 7.50
C ALA A 268 -0.07 16.92 7.19
N GLU A 269 -1.36 16.89 7.54
CA GLU A 269 -2.23 18.04 7.38
C GLU A 269 -2.33 18.85 8.69
N GLY A 270 -1.98 20.14 8.60
CA GLY A 270 -2.31 21.17 9.57
C GLY A 270 -1.83 20.91 11.01
N VAL A 271 -2.62 21.38 11.97
CA VAL A 271 -2.35 21.29 13.42
C VAL A 271 -2.73 19.91 13.98
N ASN A 272 -3.54 19.16 13.26
CA ASN A 272 -4.02 17.84 13.67
C ASN A 272 -3.03 16.74 13.19
N PRO A 273 -2.62 15.79 14.05
CA PRO A 273 -1.62 14.79 13.72
C PRO A 273 -2.12 13.67 12.79
N THR A 274 -3.19 13.87 12.05
CA THR A 274 -3.68 12.91 11.09
C THR A 274 -2.68 12.82 9.94
N VAL A 275 -1.97 11.71 9.87
CA VAL A 275 -0.97 11.45 8.83
C VAL A 275 -1.61 10.55 7.79
N PHE A 276 -1.73 11.06 6.58
CA PHE A 276 -2.11 10.26 5.42
C PHE A 276 -0.86 9.75 4.73
N SER A 277 -0.83 8.47 4.40
CA SER A 277 0.18 7.93 3.50
C SER A 277 -0.43 7.75 2.11
N TYR A 278 0.38 7.95 1.09
CA TYR A 278 0.04 7.66 -0.29
C TYR A 278 1.24 7.03 -0.98
N ILE A 279 0.97 6.31 -2.04
CA ILE A 279 1.99 5.60 -2.81
C ILE A 279 2.03 6.12 -4.24
N VAL A 280 3.22 6.18 -4.79
CA VAL A 280 3.47 6.63 -6.17
C VAL A 280 4.56 5.76 -6.78
N GLY A 281 4.34 5.31 -7.98
CA GLY A 281 5.31 4.50 -8.71
C GLY A 281 4.65 3.58 -9.72
N ASP A 282 5.43 2.63 -10.18
CA ASP A 282 5.07 1.77 -11.27
C ASP A 282 3.82 0.94 -10.99
N VAL A 283 3.74 0.37 -9.78
CA VAL A 283 2.60 -0.46 -9.39
C VAL A 283 1.28 0.32 -9.45
N THR A 284 1.28 1.62 -9.10
CA THR A 284 0.07 2.44 -9.14
C THR A 284 -0.34 2.80 -10.57
N ILE A 285 0.65 3.01 -11.45
CA ILE A 285 0.41 3.28 -12.87
C ILE A 285 -0.15 2.03 -13.53
N ASP A 286 0.42 0.86 -13.27
CA ASP A 286 -0.01 -0.41 -13.85
C ASP A 286 -1.44 -0.76 -13.40
N LEU A 287 -1.76 -0.59 -12.12
CA LEU A 287 -3.10 -0.78 -11.58
C LEU A 287 -4.13 0.15 -12.22
N ALA A 288 -3.81 1.45 -12.33
CA ALA A 288 -4.72 2.41 -12.97
C ALA A 288 -5.03 2.00 -14.42
N ARG A 289 -4.01 1.60 -15.19
CA ARG A 289 -4.19 1.16 -16.59
C ARG A 289 -5.00 -0.11 -16.71
N MET A 290 -4.80 -1.07 -15.80
CA MET A 290 -5.62 -2.27 -15.78
C MET A 290 -7.08 -1.96 -15.49
N VAL A 291 -7.34 -1.14 -14.47
CA VAL A 291 -8.72 -0.81 -14.05
C VAL A 291 -9.45 0.05 -15.08
N ASP A 292 -8.76 0.95 -15.78
CA ASP A 292 -9.33 1.74 -16.88
C ASP A 292 -9.99 0.84 -17.97
N LEU A 293 -9.41 -0.34 -18.22
CA LEU A 293 -9.93 -1.31 -19.21
C LEU A 293 -10.83 -2.39 -18.60
N ALA A 294 -10.86 -2.49 -17.28
CA ALA A 294 -11.67 -3.49 -16.59
C ALA A 294 -13.16 -3.21 -16.77
N ARG A 295 -13.92 -4.26 -17.03
CA ARG A 295 -15.39 -4.20 -17.08
C ARG A 295 -15.98 -4.19 -15.66
N PRO A 296 -17.22 -3.72 -15.48
CA PRO A 296 -17.94 -3.87 -14.21
C PRO A 296 -17.90 -5.32 -13.70
N HIS A 297 -17.66 -5.52 -12.40
CA HIS A 297 -17.46 -6.82 -11.73
C HIS A 297 -16.18 -7.58 -12.07
N GLN A 298 -15.31 -7.05 -12.93
CA GLN A 298 -14.07 -7.72 -13.30
C GLN A 298 -13.01 -7.56 -12.22
N VAL A 299 -12.28 -8.63 -11.97
CA VAL A 299 -11.11 -8.68 -11.09
C VAL A 299 -9.90 -9.03 -11.94
N LEU A 300 -8.92 -8.13 -11.97
CA LEU A 300 -7.70 -8.28 -12.75
C LEU A 300 -6.49 -8.57 -11.87
N VAL A 301 -5.58 -9.38 -12.38
CA VAL A 301 -4.28 -9.64 -11.76
C VAL A 301 -3.20 -9.28 -12.77
N GLY A 302 -2.28 -8.41 -12.40
CA GLY A 302 -1.16 -8.02 -13.26
C GLY A 302 -0.12 -9.13 -13.42
N ASN A 303 0.76 -8.96 -14.37
CA ASN A 303 1.90 -9.86 -14.58
C ASN A 303 3.09 -9.39 -13.71
N PHE A 304 3.34 -10.07 -12.60
CA PHE A 304 4.37 -9.73 -11.62
C PHE A 304 5.10 -10.95 -11.08
N SER A 305 6.16 -10.71 -10.33
CA SER A 305 6.78 -11.70 -9.43
C SER A 305 6.76 -11.16 -8.00
N ALA A 306 6.36 -11.98 -7.03
CA ALA A 306 6.30 -11.60 -5.63
C ALA A 306 6.93 -12.66 -4.73
N GLN A 307 7.51 -12.23 -3.62
CA GLN A 307 8.02 -13.13 -2.58
C GLN A 307 6.84 -13.71 -1.80
N VAL A 308 6.88 -15.02 -1.59
CA VAL A 308 5.84 -15.76 -0.86
C VAL A 308 6.51 -16.73 0.11
N ARG A 309 5.93 -16.90 1.30
CA ARG A 309 6.35 -17.95 2.24
C ARG A 309 5.65 -19.25 1.90
N ARG A 310 6.41 -20.32 1.76
CA ARG A 310 5.89 -21.68 1.62
C ARG A 310 5.55 -22.29 2.98
N ASP A 311 4.82 -23.42 2.96
CA ASP A 311 4.43 -24.17 4.15
C ASP A 311 5.65 -24.70 4.95
N ASP A 312 6.77 -24.95 4.28
CA ASP A 312 8.06 -25.35 4.90
C ASP A 312 8.83 -24.18 5.52
N GLY A 313 8.27 -22.95 5.46
CA GLY A 313 8.87 -21.72 5.97
C GLY A 313 9.88 -21.05 5.04
N SER A 314 10.23 -21.66 3.90
CA SER A 314 11.09 -21.05 2.89
C SER A 314 10.38 -19.89 2.17
N VAL A 315 11.18 -18.96 1.63
CA VAL A 315 10.66 -17.83 0.83
C VAL A 315 11.06 -18.04 -0.62
N GLU A 316 10.08 -17.96 -1.50
CA GLU A 316 10.27 -18.14 -2.93
C GLU A 316 9.65 -16.99 -3.71
N SER A 317 10.27 -16.64 -4.84
CA SER A 317 9.70 -15.70 -5.81
C SER A 317 8.77 -16.45 -6.76
N MET A 318 7.49 -16.08 -6.74
CA MET A 318 6.46 -16.68 -7.59
C MET A 318 5.95 -15.68 -8.61
N ARG A 319 5.78 -16.12 -9.87
CA ARG A 319 5.06 -15.37 -10.91
C ARG A 319 3.55 -15.36 -10.63
N ALA A 320 2.84 -14.38 -11.15
CA ALA A 320 1.42 -14.15 -10.88
C ALA A 320 0.53 -15.40 -10.97
N PRO A 321 0.59 -16.29 -11.99
CA PRO A 321 -0.22 -17.51 -12.00
C PRO A 321 0.11 -18.47 -10.84
N ALA A 322 1.38 -18.69 -10.56
CA ALA A 322 1.80 -19.53 -9.43
C ALA A 322 1.41 -18.92 -8.08
N PHE A 323 1.49 -17.59 -7.95
CA PHE A 323 1.07 -16.83 -6.78
C PHE A 323 -0.44 -17.00 -6.53
N VAL A 324 -1.29 -16.79 -7.53
CA VAL A 324 -2.75 -16.99 -7.40
C VAL A 324 -3.09 -18.41 -6.99
N LYS A 325 -2.46 -19.40 -7.60
CA LYS A 325 -2.64 -20.81 -7.26
C LYS A 325 -2.20 -21.12 -5.82
N HIS A 326 -1.10 -20.52 -5.36
CA HIS A 326 -0.63 -20.64 -3.98
C HIS A 326 -1.65 -20.02 -3.02
N CYS A 327 -2.09 -18.79 -3.27
CA CYS A 327 -3.11 -18.12 -2.46
C CYS A 327 -4.43 -18.90 -2.42
N SER A 328 -4.88 -19.45 -3.56
CA SER A 328 -6.12 -20.24 -3.63
C SER A 328 -6.11 -21.46 -2.70
N ARG A 329 -4.95 -22.10 -2.52
CA ARG A 329 -4.81 -23.25 -1.59
C ARG A 329 -4.90 -22.82 -0.12
N ALA A 330 -4.55 -21.59 0.19
CA ALA A 330 -4.57 -21.04 1.55
C ALA A 330 -5.95 -20.50 1.96
N LEU A 331 -6.94 -20.48 1.06
CA LEU A 331 -8.27 -19.92 1.31
C LEU A 331 -9.12 -20.73 2.32
N GLY A 332 -8.68 -21.92 2.76
CA GLY A 332 -9.29 -22.60 3.90
C GLY A 332 -9.39 -21.74 5.17
N THR A 333 -8.54 -20.72 5.31
CA THR A 333 -8.59 -19.76 6.42
C THR A 333 -9.90 -18.97 6.46
N VAL A 334 -10.57 -18.73 5.32
CA VAL A 334 -11.84 -17.98 5.27
C VAL A 334 -13.08 -18.82 5.50
N GLU A 335 -12.96 -20.15 5.60
CA GLU A 335 -14.09 -21.03 5.91
C GLU A 335 -14.73 -20.67 7.25
N GLY A 336 -16.06 -20.67 7.30
CA GLY A 336 -16.85 -20.28 8.45
C GLY A 336 -17.01 -18.77 8.65
N ILE A 337 -16.39 -17.92 7.84
CA ILE A 337 -16.62 -16.47 7.85
C ILE A 337 -18.07 -16.20 7.42
N GLN A 338 -18.74 -15.30 8.15
CA GLN A 338 -20.10 -14.88 7.85
C GLN A 338 -20.14 -13.66 6.92
N LEU A 339 -20.85 -13.77 5.80
CA LEU A 339 -21.16 -12.66 4.89
C LEU A 339 -22.69 -12.45 4.91
N SER A 340 -23.14 -11.35 5.53
CA SER A 340 -24.59 -11.03 5.69
C SER A 340 -25.42 -12.23 6.19
N GLY A 341 -24.91 -12.95 7.17
CA GLY A 341 -25.60 -14.11 7.78
C GLY A 341 -25.39 -15.45 7.06
N LYS A 342 -24.69 -15.48 5.92
CA LYS A 342 -24.34 -16.71 5.20
C LYS A 342 -22.92 -17.12 5.52
N SER A 343 -22.71 -18.36 5.95
CA SER A 343 -21.37 -18.89 6.27
C SER A 343 -20.69 -19.41 5.01
N ILE A 344 -19.45 -18.98 4.78
CA ILE A 344 -18.60 -19.53 3.72
C ILE A 344 -18.27 -20.98 4.05
N VAL A 345 -18.63 -21.90 3.18
CA VAL A 345 -18.29 -23.33 3.26
C VAL A 345 -16.96 -23.57 2.57
N SER A 346 -16.78 -23.02 1.37
CA SER A 346 -15.51 -23.05 0.65
C SER A 346 -15.34 -21.80 -0.22
N MET A 347 -14.09 -21.41 -0.45
CA MET A 347 -13.73 -20.34 -1.36
C MET A 347 -12.56 -20.79 -2.24
N ARG A 348 -12.67 -20.62 -3.54
CA ARG A 348 -11.64 -20.96 -4.52
C ARG A 348 -11.51 -19.85 -5.54
N CYS A 349 -10.29 -19.59 -5.97
CA CYS A 349 -10.04 -18.66 -7.06
C CYS A 349 -9.07 -19.27 -8.06
N GLY A 350 -9.15 -18.81 -9.30
CA GLY A 350 -8.27 -19.21 -10.37
C GLY A 350 -8.21 -18.16 -11.46
N LEU A 351 -7.21 -18.26 -12.32
CA LEU A 351 -7.12 -17.43 -13.52
C LEU A 351 -7.89 -18.08 -14.66
N THR A 352 -8.57 -17.28 -15.45
CA THR A 352 -9.29 -17.77 -16.63
C THR A 352 -8.39 -18.62 -17.54
N GLY A 353 -8.88 -19.79 -17.96
CA GLY A 353 -8.18 -20.76 -18.79
C GLY A 353 -7.47 -21.88 -18.03
N GLU A 354 -7.23 -21.74 -16.70
CA GLU A 354 -6.59 -22.81 -15.91
C GLU A 354 -7.53 -23.98 -15.53
N ASN A 355 -8.84 -23.77 -15.57
CA ASN A 355 -9.83 -24.69 -14.99
C ASN A 355 -10.56 -25.59 -16.01
N GLU A 356 -10.09 -25.67 -17.26
CA GLU A 356 -10.70 -26.60 -18.20
C GLU A 356 -10.26 -28.04 -17.91
N VAL A 357 -11.21 -28.87 -17.53
CA VAL A 357 -11.03 -30.25 -17.12
C VAL A 357 -10.31 -31.06 -18.21
N GLY A 358 -9.12 -31.54 -17.87
CA GLY A 358 -8.41 -32.57 -18.63
C GLY A 358 -7.17 -32.15 -19.46
N GLU A 359 -6.93 -30.84 -19.64
CA GLU A 359 -5.70 -30.35 -20.27
C GLU A 359 -5.00 -29.33 -19.36
N ARG A 360 -3.68 -29.44 -19.22
CA ARG A 360 -2.84 -28.42 -18.59
C ARG A 360 -2.83 -27.19 -19.51
N ARG A 361 -3.85 -26.35 -19.44
CA ARG A 361 -3.83 -25.06 -20.12
C ARG A 361 -3.21 -24.01 -19.22
N ALA A 362 -2.35 -23.20 -19.80
CA ALA A 362 -1.79 -22.03 -19.12
C ALA A 362 -2.90 -20.98 -18.89
N ALA A 363 -2.76 -20.17 -17.85
CA ALA A 363 -3.64 -19.04 -17.63
C ALA A 363 -3.66 -18.14 -18.87
N ARG A 364 -4.87 -17.77 -19.32
CA ARG A 364 -5.01 -16.88 -20.48
C ARG A 364 -4.57 -15.47 -20.12
N ARG A 365 -3.75 -14.88 -20.96
CA ARG A 365 -3.26 -13.51 -20.84
C ARG A 365 -4.04 -12.59 -21.76
N PHE A 366 -4.18 -11.35 -21.36
CA PHE A 366 -4.66 -10.31 -22.26
C PHE A 366 -3.78 -9.08 -22.15
N ARG A 367 -3.70 -8.37 -23.25
CA ARG A 367 -2.87 -7.19 -23.39
C ARG A 367 -3.65 -5.95 -22.95
N VAL A 368 -3.06 -5.17 -22.07
CA VAL A 368 -3.51 -3.85 -21.65
C VAL A 368 -2.64 -2.83 -22.37
N ILE A 369 -3.21 -2.09 -23.32
CA ILE A 369 -2.49 -1.02 -24.04
C ILE A 369 -2.97 0.30 -23.51
N ASP A 370 -2.04 1.12 -23.02
CA ASP A 370 -2.37 2.46 -22.55
C ASP A 370 -2.44 3.48 -23.70
N LYS A 371 -2.89 4.70 -23.39
CA LYS A 371 -2.98 5.81 -24.37
C LYS A 371 -1.66 6.25 -24.99
N HIS A 372 -0.53 5.78 -24.45
CA HIS A 372 0.82 6.04 -24.94
C HIS A 372 1.38 4.87 -25.76
N GLY A 373 0.56 3.82 -25.97
CA GLY A 373 0.96 2.62 -26.70
C GLY A 373 1.82 1.64 -25.90
N LEU A 374 2.01 1.85 -24.60
CA LEU A 374 2.72 0.91 -23.73
C LEU A 374 1.84 -0.29 -23.46
N SER A 375 2.38 -1.48 -23.76
CA SER A 375 1.69 -2.75 -23.57
C SER A 375 2.06 -3.38 -22.24
N ARG A 376 1.05 -3.87 -21.51
CA ARG A 376 1.18 -4.65 -20.28
C ARG A 376 0.36 -5.91 -20.38
N THR A 377 0.71 -6.90 -19.59
CA THR A 377 -0.02 -8.17 -19.54
C THR A 377 -0.80 -8.25 -18.23
N ALA A 378 -2.04 -8.69 -18.30
CA ALA A 378 -2.88 -8.98 -17.17
C ALA A 378 -3.59 -10.32 -17.31
N TYR A 379 -4.17 -10.78 -16.22
CA TYR A 379 -4.98 -11.99 -16.13
C TYR A 379 -6.35 -11.64 -15.57
N ASN A 380 -7.37 -12.35 -16.02
CA ASN A 380 -8.70 -12.28 -15.41
C ASN A 380 -8.82 -13.31 -14.29
N LEU A 381 -9.36 -12.88 -13.14
CA LEU A 381 -9.56 -13.72 -11.96
C LEU A 381 -11.03 -14.12 -11.85
N GLU A 382 -11.26 -15.38 -11.60
CA GLU A 382 -12.57 -15.97 -11.28
C GLU A 382 -12.56 -16.42 -9.82
N LEU A 383 -13.67 -16.19 -9.11
CA LEU A 383 -13.84 -16.51 -7.70
C LEU A 383 -15.14 -17.28 -7.50
N ASP A 384 -15.03 -18.49 -6.98
CA ASP A 384 -16.14 -19.35 -6.62
C ASP A 384 -16.26 -19.43 -5.09
N ILE A 385 -17.46 -19.16 -4.58
CA ILE A 385 -17.76 -19.20 -3.14
C ILE A 385 -18.96 -20.11 -2.93
N GLU A 386 -18.82 -21.13 -2.09
CA GLU A 386 -19.90 -22.01 -1.66
C GLU A 386 -20.42 -21.58 -0.29
N PHE A 387 -21.72 -21.45 -0.18
CA PHE A 387 -22.47 -21.27 1.07
C PHE A 387 -23.33 -22.51 1.32
N ALA A 388 -23.82 -22.68 2.54
CA ALA A 388 -24.71 -23.80 2.87
C ALA A 388 -26.03 -23.82 2.05
N ASP A 389 -26.45 -22.64 1.56
CA ASP A 389 -27.70 -22.41 0.84
C ASP A 389 -27.53 -22.07 -0.65
N GLY A 390 -26.32 -22.21 -1.20
CA GLY A 390 -26.04 -21.91 -2.61
C GLY A 390 -24.58 -21.55 -2.90
N ALA A 391 -24.32 -21.14 -4.13
CA ALA A 391 -23.01 -20.73 -4.56
C ALA A 391 -23.04 -19.33 -5.20
N LEU A 392 -21.93 -18.61 -5.12
CA LEU A 392 -21.72 -17.30 -5.73
C LEU A 392 -20.47 -17.37 -6.59
N LYS A 393 -20.61 -17.00 -7.87
CA LYS A 393 -19.50 -16.85 -8.79
C LYS A 393 -19.27 -15.37 -9.03
N LEU A 394 -18.04 -14.93 -8.89
CA LEU A 394 -17.60 -13.54 -9.07
C LEU A 394 -16.43 -13.46 -10.05
N GLY A 395 -16.24 -12.29 -10.62
CA GLY A 395 -15.39 -12.09 -11.78
C GLY A 395 -16.16 -12.31 -13.08
N LEU A 396 -15.56 -11.96 -14.21
CA LEU A 396 -16.15 -12.20 -15.52
C LEU A 396 -15.66 -13.55 -16.07
N GLU A 397 -16.59 -14.30 -16.67
CA GLU A 397 -16.22 -15.52 -17.39
C GLU A 397 -15.37 -15.19 -18.62
N GLY A 398 -14.33 -15.99 -18.84
CA GLY A 398 -13.34 -15.75 -19.91
C GLY A 398 -13.88 -15.75 -21.35
N ALA A 399 -15.08 -16.29 -21.57
CA ALA A 399 -15.72 -16.32 -22.89
C ALA A 399 -16.04 -14.91 -23.47
N ASN A 400 -16.06 -13.88 -22.60
CA ASN A 400 -16.42 -12.51 -22.96
C ASN A 400 -15.20 -11.57 -23.08
N LEU A 401 -13.98 -12.10 -23.04
CA LEU A 401 -12.76 -11.31 -23.06
C LEU A 401 -11.98 -11.57 -24.34
N ASP A 402 -11.50 -10.49 -24.96
CA ASP A 402 -10.55 -10.61 -26.07
C ASP A 402 -9.17 -10.95 -25.50
N PHE A 403 -8.65 -12.13 -25.84
CA PHE A 403 -7.33 -12.59 -25.41
C PHE A 403 -6.32 -12.44 -26.54
N ASP A 404 -5.11 -12.06 -26.18
CA ASP A 404 -3.98 -12.05 -27.10
C ASP A 404 -3.40 -13.47 -27.16
N GLU A 405 -3.54 -14.15 -28.28
CA GLU A 405 -3.12 -15.55 -28.45
C GLU A 405 -1.60 -15.74 -28.59
N GLU A 406 -0.81 -14.66 -28.73
CA GLU A 406 0.60 -14.72 -29.11
C GLU A 406 1.62 -14.70 -27.96
N ALA A 407 1.22 -14.68 -26.71
CA ALA A 407 2.17 -14.49 -25.59
C ALA A 407 2.46 -15.78 -24.82
N ASP A 408 3.07 -16.80 -25.45
CA ASP A 408 3.72 -17.88 -24.73
C ASP A 408 5.08 -17.42 -24.18
N ASP A 409 5.26 -17.58 -22.85
CA ASP A 409 6.54 -17.66 -22.11
C ASP A 409 7.48 -16.44 -22.06
N MET A 410 7.00 -15.23 -22.09
CA MET A 410 7.87 -14.07 -21.84
C MET A 410 8.06 -13.80 -20.32
N ALA A 411 9.30 -13.40 -19.96
CA ALA A 411 9.64 -12.85 -18.65
C ALA A 411 8.70 -11.70 -18.24
N PRO A 412 8.55 -11.35 -16.91
CA PRO A 412 7.83 -10.15 -16.50
C PRO A 412 8.25 -8.98 -17.39
N ASP A 413 7.27 -8.19 -17.84
CA ASP A 413 7.50 -7.11 -18.80
C ASP A 413 8.70 -6.25 -18.35
N ALA A 414 9.83 -6.43 -19.03
CA ALA A 414 10.96 -5.54 -18.90
C ALA A 414 10.45 -4.17 -19.42
N ARG A 415 10.45 -3.15 -18.57
CA ARG A 415 10.08 -1.81 -19.00
C ARG A 415 10.92 -1.41 -20.16
N GLN A 416 10.30 -1.19 -21.28
CA GLN A 416 10.88 -0.28 -22.25
C GLN A 416 10.86 1.08 -21.59
N GLN A 417 12.04 1.60 -21.23
CA GLN A 417 12.19 3.00 -20.83
C GLN A 417 11.48 3.83 -21.90
N PRO A 418 10.72 4.86 -21.50
CA PRO A 418 10.10 5.75 -22.47
C PRO A 418 11.22 6.25 -23.39
N ALA A 419 11.15 5.84 -24.66
CA ALA A 419 12.13 6.22 -25.65
C ALA A 419 12.25 7.76 -25.65
N ALA A 420 13.45 8.23 -25.78
CA ALA A 420 13.98 9.57 -26.05
C ALA A 420 13.07 10.74 -26.52
N SER A 421 11.74 10.59 -26.54
CA SER A 421 10.79 11.64 -26.97
C SER A 421 10.58 12.73 -25.91
N ILE A 422 10.76 12.40 -24.60
CA ILE A 422 10.61 13.38 -23.51
C ILE A 422 11.85 14.26 -23.45
N ASP A 423 13.05 13.72 -23.62
CA ASP A 423 14.28 14.47 -23.66
C ASP A 423 14.29 15.46 -24.83
N LYS A 424 13.79 15.04 -25.99
CA LYS A 424 13.69 15.93 -27.16
C LYS A 424 12.71 17.08 -26.93
N SER A 425 11.59 16.84 -26.26
CA SER A 425 10.61 17.88 -25.90
C SER A 425 11.17 18.86 -24.86
N ILE A 426 11.99 18.39 -23.92
CA ILE A 426 12.65 19.23 -22.92
C ILE A 426 13.78 20.04 -23.57
N GLU A 427 14.56 19.47 -24.48
CA GLU A 427 15.58 20.17 -25.24
C GLU A 427 14.98 21.23 -26.17
N ASP A 428 13.85 20.93 -26.85
CA ASP A 428 13.10 21.87 -27.66
C ASP A 428 12.54 23.03 -26.83
N LEU A 429 12.00 22.75 -25.62
CA LEU A 429 11.51 23.77 -24.69
C LEU A 429 12.65 24.64 -24.15
N ALA A 430 13.77 24.02 -23.79
CA ALA A 430 14.99 24.75 -23.34
C ALA A 430 15.62 25.59 -24.45
N SER A 431 15.51 25.16 -25.71
CA SER A 431 15.91 25.91 -26.88
C SER A 431 14.98 27.10 -27.13
N LEU A 432 13.68 26.91 -27.02
CA LEU A 432 12.68 27.98 -27.12
C LEU A 432 12.87 29.04 -26.02
N LEU A 433 13.11 28.65 -24.79
CA LEU A 433 13.36 29.56 -23.67
C LEU A 433 14.68 30.36 -23.82
N ARG A 434 15.71 29.76 -24.45
CA ARG A 434 16.98 30.47 -24.75
C ARG A 434 16.84 31.51 -25.85
N ASN A 435 15.86 31.32 -26.74
CA ASN A 435 15.65 32.22 -27.90
C ASN A 435 14.57 33.29 -27.64
N LEU A 436 14.00 33.38 -26.46
CA LEU A 436 13.12 34.48 -26.07
C LEU A 436 13.97 35.78 -25.99
N PRO A 437 13.57 36.90 -26.66
CA PRO A 437 14.26 38.15 -26.57
C PRO A 437 14.28 38.61 -25.10
N ARG A 438 15.48 38.79 -24.55
CA ARG A 438 15.64 39.40 -23.24
C ARG A 438 15.14 40.84 -23.35
N ASP A 439 14.01 41.11 -22.72
CA ASP A 439 13.44 42.45 -22.63
C ASP A 439 14.53 43.41 -22.06
N ARG A 440 14.99 44.30 -22.89
CA ARG A 440 15.90 45.38 -22.44
C ARG A 440 15.02 46.36 -21.71
N GLY A 441 15.15 46.40 -20.39
CA GLY A 441 14.50 47.41 -19.58
C GLY A 441 14.64 48.81 -20.10
N PRO A 442 13.75 49.73 -19.71
CA PRO A 442 13.71 51.09 -20.26
C PRO A 442 15.02 51.80 -20.01
N LYS A 443 15.58 52.32 -21.08
CA LYS A 443 16.69 53.32 -20.97
C LYS A 443 16.04 54.62 -20.50
N GLU A 444 16.59 55.17 -19.39
CA GLU A 444 16.40 56.56 -19.02
C GLU A 444 16.79 57.52 -20.15
#